data_bbf9490b78da023aa694f7b033458e37
#
_entry.id   bbf9490b78da023aa694f7b033458e37
#
_cell.length_a   1.000
_cell.length_b   1.000
_cell.length_c   1.000
_cell.angle_alpha   90.00
_cell.angle_beta   90.00
_cell.angle_gamma   90.00
#
_symmetry.space_group_name_H-M   'P 1'
#
loop_
_entity.id
_entity.type
_entity.pdbx_description
1 polymer ?
#
loop_
_entity_poly.entity_id
_entity_poly.type
_entity_poly.pdbx_seq_one_letter_code
_entity_poly.pdbx_strand_id
1 'polypeptide(L)'
;WEGFVYHMTCRGSRFADGAKRNPDGQVFMKNRETDEWLKQNEKSTREFLRKWGHFCKHDTLMKPIVPPKYNIGFILKNCTLQLLKVLEPWCSTVYTDLEEFVLYEMEEQKRTSFNLSDRIKGYDSEKNNEILIEIDGHTFGNEDFNYIQLMSEILQDSSEIGRFELGNLTIEVVQLNTYENNLIKL
;
A
#
# COMPACT_ATOMS: atom_id res chain seq x y z
N TRP A 1 -26.79 -16.11 -3.46
CA TRP A 1 -27.01 -15.10 -2.40
C TRP A 1 -25.88 -14.08 -2.53
N GLU A 2 -26.19 -12.94 -3.10
CA GLU A 2 -25.29 -11.81 -3.09
C GLU A 2 -25.45 -11.13 -1.72
N GLY A 3 -24.48 -11.29 -0.83
CA GLY A 3 -24.46 -10.66 0.47
C GLY A 3 -24.03 -9.21 0.33
N PHE A 4 -24.97 -8.28 0.43
CA PHE A 4 -24.65 -6.86 0.54
C PHE A 4 -24.30 -6.52 1.98
N VAL A 5 -23.05 -6.16 2.24
CA VAL A 5 -22.68 -5.53 3.50
C VAL A 5 -22.89 -4.02 3.35
N TYR A 6 -24.01 -3.54 3.88
CA TYR A 6 -24.26 -2.10 3.93
C TYR A 6 -23.51 -1.48 5.11
N HIS A 7 -22.34 -0.93 4.84
CA HIS A 7 -21.59 -0.18 5.84
C HIS A 7 -22.16 1.23 5.95
N MET A 8 -23.01 1.45 6.95
CA MET A 8 -23.48 2.81 7.26
C MET A 8 -22.35 3.59 7.93
N THR A 9 -21.59 4.29 7.13
CA THR A 9 -20.72 5.35 7.63
C THR A 9 -21.56 6.39 8.35
N CYS A 10 -21.17 6.82 9.55
CA CYS A 10 -21.79 7.91 10.30
C CYS A 10 -23.03 7.58 11.14
N ARG A 11 -23.24 6.36 11.56
CA ARG A 11 -24.19 6.04 12.63
C ARG A 11 -23.52 6.02 14.02
N GLY A 12 -22.89 7.12 14.41
CA GLY A 12 -22.75 7.42 15.82
C GLY A 12 -23.98 8.25 16.25
N SER A 13 -24.45 8.09 17.48
CA SER A 13 -25.51 8.94 18.03
C SER A 13 -25.12 10.39 17.82
N ARG A 14 -25.85 11.08 16.99
CA ARG A 14 -25.47 12.38 16.45
C ARG A 14 -25.33 13.47 17.50
N PHE A 15 -25.85 13.28 18.70
CA PHE A 15 -26.07 14.39 19.60
C PHE A 15 -26.08 14.06 21.10
N ALA A 16 -25.95 12.82 21.51
CA ALA A 16 -26.08 12.47 22.92
C ALA A 16 -24.94 13.01 23.80
N ASP A 17 -23.74 13.20 23.25
CA ASP A 17 -22.55 13.58 24.00
C ASP A 17 -21.78 14.77 23.43
N GLY A 18 -22.44 15.68 22.70
CA GLY A 18 -21.78 16.83 22.10
C GLY A 18 -20.80 16.45 20.96
N ALA A 19 -20.98 15.30 20.36
CA ALA A 19 -20.17 14.85 19.26
C ALA A 19 -20.22 15.85 18.08
N LYS A 20 -19.10 16.50 17.80
CA LYS A 20 -18.95 17.40 16.67
C LYS A 20 -18.74 16.58 15.40
N ARG A 21 -19.36 16.97 14.30
CA ARG A 21 -18.97 16.46 12.99
C ARG A 21 -17.54 16.91 12.71
N ASN A 22 -16.70 15.95 12.31
CA ASN A 22 -15.44 16.29 11.70
C ASN A 22 -15.69 17.17 10.46
N PRO A 23 -14.84 18.18 10.15
CA PRO A 23 -14.91 18.98 8.93
C PRO A 23 -15.11 18.17 7.66
N ASP A 24 -14.56 16.95 7.61
CA ASP A 24 -14.68 16.01 6.48
C ASP A 24 -15.99 15.20 6.45
N GLY A 25 -16.97 15.56 7.28
CA GLY A 25 -18.28 14.91 7.31
C GLY A 25 -18.34 13.59 8.10
N GLN A 26 -17.27 13.13 8.69
CA GLN A 26 -17.25 11.96 9.55
C GLN A 26 -17.80 12.28 10.95
N VAL A 27 -18.54 11.36 11.53
CA VAL A 27 -19.00 11.49 12.92
C VAL A 27 -17.88 11.07 13.86
N PHE A 28 -17.53 11.97 14.79
CA PHE A 28 -16.62 11.63 15.88
C PHE A 28 -17.24 10.50 16.70
N MET A 29 -16.52 9.42 16.87
CA MET A 29 -16.90 8.36 17.79
C MET A 29 -15.97 8.40 19.00
N LYS A 30 -16.54 8.47 20.18
CA LYS A 30 -15.79 8.33 21.43
C LYS A 30 -14.90 7.10 21.37
N ASN A 31 -13.62 7.24 21.70
CA ASN A 31 -12.57 6.22 21.67
C ASN A 31 -11.96 5.86 20.30
N ARG A 32 -12.30 6.53 19.20
CA ARG A 32 -11.61 6.32 17.90
C ARG A 32 -10.32 7.11 17.73
N GLU A 33 -9.93 7.91 18.70
CA GLU A 33 -8.68 8.71 18.68
C GLU A 33 -7.70 8.24 19.75
N THR A 34 -7.88 7.03 20.27
CA THR A 34 -6.89 6.43 21.17
C THR A 34 -5.70 5.93 20.36
N ASP A 35 -4.52 5.95 20.97
CA ASP A 35 -3.29 5.43 20.34
C ASP A 35 -3.43 3.96 19.92
N GLU A 36 -4.18 3.16 20.69
CA GLU A 36 -4.45 1.77 20.37
C GLU A 36 -5.29 1.64 19.09
N TRP A 37 -6.33 2.49 18.95
CA TRP A 37 -7.15 2.49 17.76
C TRP A 37 -6.37 2.94 16.52
N LEU A 38 -5.55 3.99 16.64
CA LEU A 38 -4.69 4.47 15.56
C LEU A 38 -3.70 3.37 15.12
N LYS A 39 -3.02 2.74 16.07
CA LYS A 39 -2.09 1.62 15.79
C LYS A 39 -2.80 0.43 15.13
N GLN A 40 -4.01 0.10 15.57
CA GLN A 40 -4.79 -0.98 14.96
C GLN A 40 -5.26 -0.62 13.55
N ASN A 41 -5.64 0.62 13.32
CA ASN A 41 -6.06 1.11 12.01
C ASN A 41 -4.88 1.11 11.02
N GLU A 42 -3.73 1.61 11.43
CA GLU A 42 -2.48 1.56 10.66
C GLU A 42 -2.12 0.12 10.30
N LYS A 43 -2.16 -0.80 11.27
CA LYS A 43 -1.92 -2.23 11.03
C LYS A 43 -2.87 -2.76 9.95
N SER A 44 -4.17 -2.53 10.10
CA SER A 44 -5.18 -3.03 9.16
C SER A 44 -4.99 -2.46 7.76
N THR A 45 -4.64 -1.18 7.66
CA THR A 45 -4.35 -0.50 6.39
C THR A 45 -3.13 -1.11 5.71
N ARG A 46 -2.05 -1.35 6.45
CA ARG A 46 -0.83 -1.97 5.91
C ARG A 46 -1.06 -3.40 5.44
N GLU A 47 -1.79 -4.22 6.22
CA GLU A 47 -2.18 -5.58 5.82
C GLU A 47 -3.02 -5.57 4.54
N PHE A 48 -3.95 -4.62 4.42
CA PHE A 48 -4.77 -4.45 3.23
C PHE A 48 -3.89 -4.12 2.00
N LEU A 49 -2.96 -3.16 2.13
CA LEU A 49 -2.05 -2.77 1.06
C LEU A 49 -1.14 -3.93 0.64
N ARG A 50 -0.55 -4.67 1.59
CA ARG A 50 0.27 -5.86 1.27
C ARG A 50 -0.51 -6.90 0.47
N LYS A 51 -1.79 -7.07 0.81
CA LYS A 51 -2.65 -8.05 0.15
C LYS A 51 -3.09 -7.59 -1.24
N TRP A 52 -3.52 -6.33 -1.37
CA TRP A 52 -4.20 -5.85 -2.57
C TRP A 52 -3.37 -4.92 -3.44
N GLY A 53 -2.34 -4.26 -2.89
CA GLY A 53 -1.46 -3.32 -3.60
C GLY A 53 -2.04 -1.93 -3.81
N HIS A 54 -3.26 -1.66 -3.36
CA HIS A 54 -3.95 -0.38 -3.52
C HIS A 54 -4.93 -0.13 -2.39
N PHE A 55 -5.40 1.11 -2.26
CA PHE A 55 -6.52 1.43 -1.38
C PHE A 55 -7.87 1.00 -1.99
N CYS A 56 -8.85 0.80 -1.13
CA CYS A 56 -10.23 0.57 -1.56
C CYS A 56 -10.77 1.84 -2.22
N LYS A 57 -11.27 1.70 -3.45
CA LYS A 57 -11.91 2.76 -4.23
C LYS A 57 -13.32 2.33 -4.62
N HIS A 58 -14.18 3.29 -4.93
CA HIS A 58 -15.52 3.04 -5.45
C HIS A 58 -15.89 4.11 -6.48
N ASP A 59 -16.77 3.76 -7.37
CA ASP A 59 -17.38 4.67 -8.33
C ASP A 59 -18.46 5.55 -7.68
N THR A 60 -19.12 6.38 -8.48
CA THR A 60 -20.22 7.26 -8.03
C THR A 60 -21.45 6.49 -7.56
N LEU A 61 -21.59 5.24 -7.98
CA LEU A 61 -22.67 4.32 -7.59
C LEU A 61 -22.28 3.43 -6.41
N MET A 62 -21.15 3.70 -5.75
CA MET A 62 -20.62 2.93 -4.64
C MET A 62 -20.19 1.49 -5.02
N LYS A 63 -19.99 1.21 -6.29
CA LYS A 63 -19.43 -0.06 -6.74
C LYS A 63 -17.91 -0.04 -6.50
N PRO A 64 -17.32 -1.15 -6.01
CA PRO A 64 -15.89 -1.22 -5.79
C PRO A 64 -15.13 -1.15 -7.12
N ILE A 65 -14.09 -0.33 -7.14
CA ILE A 65 -13.07 -0.32 -8.19
C ILE A 65 -11.90 -1.12 -7.65
N VAL A 66 -11.55 -2.19 -8.34
CA VAL A 66 -10.43 -3.07 -7.96
C VAL A 66 -9.36 -2.96 -9.03
N PRO A 67 -8.33 -2.12 -8.83
CA PRO A 67 -7.19 -2.06 -9.74
C PRO A 67 -6.46 -3.41 -9.79
N PRO A 68 -5.80 -3.73 -10.89
CA PRO A 68 -5.00 -4.94 -10.98
C PRO A 68 -3.84 -4.90 -9.98
N LYS A 69 -3.46 -6.05 -9.46
CA LYS A 69 -2.24 -6.17 -8.64
C LYS A 69 -1.11 -6.72 -9.51
N TYR A 70 0.01 -6.00 -9.54
CA TYR A 70 1.22 -6.38 -10.24
C TYR A 70 2.30 -6.90 -9.29
N ASN A 71 3.23 -7.67 -9.80
CA ASN A 71 4.42 -8.11 -9.06
C ASN A 71 5.49 -7.03 -9.11
N ILE A 72 5.39 -6.05 -8.22
CA ILE A 72 6.29 -4.90 -8.15
C ILE A 72 7.39 -5.14 -7.13
N GLY A 73 8.63 -4.91 -7.52
CA GLY A 73 9.81 -4.83 -6.67
C GLY A 73 10.29 -3.39 -6.53
N PHE A 74 10.52 -2.91 -5.31
CA PHE A 74 11.17 -1.62 -5.07
C PHE A 74 12.66 -1.80 -4.81
N ILE A 75 13.49 -1.05 -5.52
CA ILE A 75 14.93 -0.98 -5.31
C ILE A 75 15.21 0.35 -4.60
N LEU A 76 15.43 0.30 -3.28
CA LEU A 76 15.54 1.47 -2.44
C LEU A 76 17.02 1.82 -2.20
N LYS A 77 17.48 2.90 -2.79
CA LYS A 77 18.79 3.53 -2.51
C LYS A 77 18.63 4.56 -1.38
N ASN A 78 19.66 4.74 -0.56
CA ASN A 78 19.63 5.70 0.55
C ASN A 78 18.36 5.55 1.42
N CYS A 79 18.01 4.29 1.69
CA CYS A 79 16.78 3.95 2.41
C CYS A 79 16.91 4.27 3.89
N THR A 80 15.94 4.96 4.44
CA THR A 80 15.78 5.13 5.89
C THR A 80 14.69 4.22 6.42
N LEU A 81 14.73 3.90 7.71
CA LEU A 81 13.68 3.12 8.36
C LEU A 81 12.29 3.73 8.13
N GLN A 82 12.18 5.06 8.13
CA GLN A 82 10.90 5.73 7.90
C GLN A 82 10.42 5.53 6.46
N LEU A 83 11.31 5.65 5.48
CA LEU A 83 10.98 5.40 4.08
C LEU A 83 10.56 3.95 3.85
N LEU A 84 11.28 3.00 4.44
CA LEU A 84 10.94 1.59 4.37
C LEU A 84 9.54 1.31 4.96
N LYS A 85 9.20 1.93 6.10
CA LYS A 85 7.86 1.83 6.71
C LYS A 85 6.75 2.33 5.78
N VAL A 86 7.01 3.37 5.01
CA VAL A 86 6.04 3.95 4.08
C VAL A 86 5.86 3.07 2.85
N LEU A 87 6.95 2.59 2.27
CA LEU A 87 6.95 1.96 0.94
C LEU A 87 6.69 0.45 0.95
N GLU A 88 7.19 -0.29 1.96
CA GLU A 88 7.12 -1.76 1.97
C GLU A 88 5.71 -2.32 1.71
N PRO A 89 4.62 -1.77 2.24
CA PRO A 89 3.28 -2.34 2.01
C PRO A 89 2.78 -2.27 0.56
N TRP A 90 3.37 -1.38 -0.26
CA TRP A 90 2.93 -1.09 -1.62
C TRP A 90 3.51 -2.00 -2.70
N CYS A 91 4.46 -2.84 -2.37
CA CYS A 91 5.12 -3.72 -3.33
C CYS A 91 5.08 -5.19 -2.89
N SER A 92 5.54 -6.07 -3.76
CA SER A 92 5.70 -7.49 -3.45
C SER A 92 7.04 -7.76 -2.76
N THR A 93 8.10 -7.06 -3.19
CA THR A 93 9.46 -7.23 -2.68
C THR A 93 10.17 -5.88 -2.58
N VAL A 94 10.94 -5.70 -1.53
CA VAL A 94 11.84 -4.55 -1.37
C VAL A 94 13.27 -5.06 -1.45
N TYR A 95 14.12 -4.36 -2.20
CA TYR A 95 15.57 -4.58 -2.27
C TYR A 95 16.26 -3.37 -1.65
N THR A 96 16.92 -3.55 -0.53
CA THR A 96 17.53 -2.47 0.25
C THR A 96 18.74 -2.96 1.04
N ASP A 97 19.43 -2.06 1.71
CA ASP A 97 20.48 -2.41 2.64
C ASP A 97 19.91 -3.12 3.87
N LEU A 98 20.63 -4.17 4.32
CA LEU A 98 20.14 -5.05 5.38
C LEU A 98 20.14 -4.39 6.79
N GLU A 99 20.88 -3.32 7.00
CA GLU A 99 20.95 -2.65 8.32
C GLU A 99 19.59 -2.07 8.72
N GLU A 100 18.92 -1.38 7.80
CA GLU A 100 17.58 -0.80 8.05
C GLU A 100 16.50 -1.88 8.14
N PHE A 101 16.69 -3.01 7.47
CA PHE A 101 15.75 -4.13 7.50
C PHE A 101 15.60 -4.74 8.89
N VAL A 102 16.69 -4.99 9.61
CA VAL A 102 16.65 -5.66 10.92
C VAL A 102 15.79 -4.89 11.91
N LEU A 103 15.93 -3.57 11.95
CA LEU A 103 15.11 -2.71 12.82
C LEU A 103 13.64 -2.75 12.41
N TYR A 104 13.38 -2.70 11.12
CA TYR A 104 12.03 -2.75 10.59
C TYR A 104 11.34 -4.10 10.90
N GLU A 105 12.03 -5.21 10.69
CA GLU A 105 11.51 -6.53 10.98
C GLU A 105 11.17 -6.70 12.46
N MET A 106 12.06 -6.28 13.36
CA MET A 106 11.83 -6.33 14.81
C MET A 106 10.55 -5.59 15.24
N GLU A 107 10.26 -4.46 14.61
CA GLU A 107 9.08 -3.66 14.93
C GLU A 107 7.80 -4.17 14.27
N GLU A 108 7.89 -4.48 12.97
CA GLU A 108 6.71 -4.70 12.14
C GLU A 108 6.29 -6.17 12.05
N GLN A 109 7.19 -7.16 12.16
CA GLN A 109 6.84 -8.58 12.03
C GLN A 109 5.76 -9.01 13.05
N LYS A 110 5.74 -8.41 14.21
CA LYS A 110 4.72 -8.66 15.25
C LYS A 110 3.33 -8.15 14.87
N ARG A 111 3.26 -7.30 13.85
CA ARG A 111 2.02 -6.61 13.44
C ARG A 111 1.47 -7.11 12.11
N THR A 112 2.17 -8.01 11.43
CA THR A 112 1.78 -8.52 10.12
C THR A 112 1.72 -10.03 10.11
N SER A 113 0.78 -10.55 9.29
CA SER A 113 0.70 -11.97 8.97
C SER A 113 1.66 -12.38 7.85
N PHE A 114 2.20 -11.41 7.12
CA PHE A 114 3.19 -11.64 6.06
C PHE A 114 4.57 -11.87 6.66
N ASN A 115 5.34 -12.78 6.08
CA ASN A 115 6.74 -12.96 6.44
C ASN A 115 7.59 -11.86 5.78
N LEU A 116 8.13 -10.95 6.58
CA LEU A 116 8.91 -9.83 6.07
C LEU A 116 10.25 -10.26 5.50
N SER A 117 10.85 -11.34 5.99
CA SER A 117 12.09 -11.87 5.43
C SER A 117 11.92 -12.39 3.99
N ASP A 118 10.70 -12.77 3.59
CA ASP A 118 10.42 -13.15 2.20
C ASP A 118 10.21 -11.93 1.31
N ARG A 119 9.79 -10.82 1.90
CA ARG A 119 9.43 -9.57 1.19
C ARG A 119 10.60 -8.58 1.09
N ILE A 120 11.54 -8.63 2.02
CA ILE A 120 12.67 -7.69 2.04
C ILE A 120 13.96 -8.47 1.84
N LYS A 121 14.72 -8.07 0.85
CA LYS A 121 15.95 -8.74 0.41
C LYS A 121 17.09 -7.74 0.32
N GLY A 122 18.31 -8.25 0.42
CA GLY A 122 19.50 -7.46 0.21
C GLY A 122 19.54 -6.88 -1.20
N TYR A 123 20.16 -5.73 -1.32
CA TYR A 123 20.29 -5.00 -2.58
C TYR A 123 20.87 -5.84 -3.73
N ASP A 124 21.83 -6.72 -3.41
CA ASP A 124 22.51 -7.59 -4.37
C ASP A 124 21.74 -8.90 -4.70
N SER A 125 20.57 -9.10 -4.09
CA SER A 125 19.75 -10.27 -4.37
C SER A 125 19.21 -10.24 -5.80
N GLU A 126 18.96 -11.43 -6.35
CA GLU A 126 18.33 -11.58 -7.66
C GLU A 126 16.92 -10.93 -7.64
N LYS A 127 16.66 -10.12 -8.66
CA LYS A 127 15.41 -9.35 -8.79
C LYS A 127 14.46 -10.08 -9.72
N ASN A 128 13.50 -10.80 -9.14
CA ASN A 128 12.56 -11.66 -9.86
C ASN A 128 11.17 -11.05 -10.02
N ASN A 129 11.06 -9.73 -9.84
CA ASN A 129 9.80 -9.01 -10.04
C ASN A 129 9.63 -8.64 -11.53
N GLU A 130 8.41 -8.64 -11.98
CA GLU A 130 8.06 -8.27 -13.36
C GLU A 130 8.15 -6.77 -13.61
N ILE A 131 8.01 -6.00 -12.54
CA ILE A 131 8.15 -4.55 -12.55
C ILE A 131 9.11 -4.16 -11.43
N LEU A 132 10.13 -3.39 -11.77
CA LEU A 132 11.11 -2.86 -10.84
C LEU A 132 11.01 -1.35 -10.82
N ILE A 133 10.97 -0.78 -9.62
CA ILE A 133 10.93 0.68 -9.42
C ILE A 133 12.12 1.07 -8.55
N GLU A 134 13.05 1.81 -9.15
CA GLU A 134 14.18 2.39 -8.44
C GLU A 134 13.74 3.69 -7.76
N ILE A 135 14.07 3.80 -6.49
CA ILE A 135 13.71 4.93 -5.63
C ILE A 135 14.94 5.36 -4.85
N ASP A 136 15.29 6.63 -4.93
CA ASP A 136 16.34 7.23 -4.11
C ASP A 136 15.71 8.01 -2.95
N GLY A 137 16.00 7.58 -1.71
CA GLY A 137 15.47 8.21 -0.51
C GLY A 137 15.85 9.68 -0.32
N HIS A 138 16.91 10.17 -0.99
CA HIS A 138 17.28 11.58 -0.93
C HIS A 138 16.39 12.49 -1.79
N THR A 139 15.84 11.96 -2.87
CA THR A 139 15.01 12.73 -3.83
C THR A 139 13.52 12.40 -3.73
N PHE A 140 13.17 11.32 -3.05
CA PHE A 140 11.80 10.85 -2.93
C PHE A 140 10.92 11.84 -2.18
N GLY A 141 9.83 12.28 -2.80
CA GLY A 141 8.90 13.26 -2.25
C GLY A 141 7.43 12.84 -2.30
N ASN A 142 6.56 13.77 -1.89
CA ASN A 142 5.12 13.51 -1.87
C ASN A 142 4.53 13.24 -3.25
N GLU A 143 5.07 13.84 -4.29
CA GLU A 143 4.62 13.62 -5.66
C GLU A 143 4.95 12.20 -6.12
N ASP A 144 6.17 11.73 -5.83
CA ASP A 144 6.59 10.36 -6.13
C ASP A 144 5.73 9.35 -5.37
N PHE A 145 5.37 9.66 -4.12
CA PHE A 145 4.47 8.81 -3.36
C PHE A 145 3.06 8.76 -3.96
N ASN A 146 2.54 9.85 -4.50
CA ASN A 146 1.27 9.82 -5.23
C ASN A 146 1.35 8.90 -6.47
N TYR A 147 2.47 8.89 -7.19
CA TYR A 147 2.67 7.93 -8.29
C TYR A 147 2.68 6.48 -7.79
N ILE A 148 3.33 6.19 -6.66
CA ILE A 148 3.27 4.86 -6.06
C ILE A 148 1.83 4.44 -5.74
N GLN A 149 1.02 5.33 -5.19
CA GLN A 149 -0.38 5.04 -4.86
C GLN A 149 -1.25 4.78 -6.08
N LEU A 150 -0.92 5.37 -7.21
CA LEU A 150 -1.62 5.24 -8.49
C LEU A 150 -0.95 4.24 -9.45
N MET A 151 0.12 3.59 -9.03
CA MET A 151 0.96 2.79 -9.92
C MET A 151 0.18 1.71 -10.67
N SER A 152 -0.73 1.03 -10.00
CA SER A 152 -1.55 -0.02 -10.65
C SER A 152 -2.41 0.53 -11.79
N GLU A 153 -2.91 1.75 -11.66
CA GLU A 153 -3.72 2.42 -12.69
C GLU A 153 -2.83 2.91 -13.82
N ILE A 154 -1.70 3.53 -13.49
CA ILE A 154 -0.70 4.01 -14.46
C ILE A 154 -0.21 2.86 -15.35
N LEU A 155 0.13 1.73 -14.76
CA LEU A 155 0.59 0.55 -15.49
C LEU A 155 -0.52 -0.09 -16.35
N GLN A 156 -1.75 -0.08 -15.85
CA GLN A 156 -2.90 -0.57 -16.61
C GLN A 156 -3.20 0.31 -17.83
N ASP A 157 -3.13 1.62 -17.67
CA ASP A 157 -3.47 2.58 -18.73
C ASP A 157 -2.36 2.67 -19.79
N SER A 158 -1.09 2.63 -19.37
CA SER A 158 0.03 2.69 -20.32
C SER A 158 0.16 1.41 -21.13
N SER A 159 0.01 0.25 -20.51
CA SER A 159 0.23 -1.08 -21.11
C SER A 159 1.60 -1.21 -21.80
N GLU A 160 2.57 -0.39 -21.43
CA GLU A 160 3.89 -0.33 -22.05
C GLU A 160 4.90 -1.21 -21.31
N ILE A 161 5.80 -1.84 -22.08
CA ILE A 161 6.94 -2.61 -21.58
C ILE A 161 8.21 -1.80 -21.88
N GLY A 162 9.18 -1.82 -20.96
CA GLY A 162 10.43 -1.12 -21.10
C GLY A 162 10.79 -0.30 -19.89
N ARG A 163 11.70 0.66 -20.08
CA ARG A 163 12.20 1.54 -19.01
C ARG A 163 11.77 2.97 -19.26
N PHE A 164 11.20 3.59 -18.25
CA PHE A 164 10.74 4.98 -18.28
C PHE A 164 10.89 5.66 -16.93
N GLU A 165 10.80 6.97 -16.92
CA GLU A 165 10.91 7.80 -15.72
C GLU A 165 9.55 8.44 -15.41
N LEU A 166 9.21 8.52 -14.13
CA LEU A 166 8.01 9.16 -13.63
C LEU A 166 8.34 9.93 -12.34
N GLY A 167 8.46 11.25 -12.45
CA GLY A 167 9.02 12.06 -11.36
C GLY A 167 10.47 11.66 -11.07
N ASN A 168 10.79 11.33 -9.83
CA ASN A 168 12.10 10.81 -9.42
C ASN A 168 12.15 9.27 -9.41
N LEU A 169 11.16 8.60 -9.97
CA LEU A 169 11.10 7.15 -10.05
C LEU A 169 11.62 6.66 -11.39
N THR A 170 12.47 5.66 -11.41
CA THR A 170 12.82 4.92 -12.62
C THR A 170 12.08 3.58 -12.60
N ILE A 171 11.26 3.35 -13.60
CA ILE A 171 10.38 2.18 -13.70
C ILE A 171 10.86 1.30 -14.84
N GLU A 172 11.10 0.03 -14.56
CA GLU A 172 11.42 -0.99 -15.57
C GLU A 172 10.31 -2.04 -15.55
N VAL A 173 9.58 -2.14 -16.66
CA VAL A 173 8.51 -3.12 -16.86
C VAL A 173 9.03 -4.20 -17.79
N VAL A 174 9.23 -5.39 -17.26
CA VAL A 174 9.62 -6.58 -18.02
C VAL A 174 8.39 -7.29 -18.55
N GLN A 175 7.35 -7.34 -17.73
CA GLN A 175 6.10 -8.02 -18.05
C GLN A 175 4.94 -7.38 -17.27
N LEU A 176 3.75 -7.37 -17.85
CA LEU A 176 2.52 -6.84 -17.24
C LEU A 176 1.55 -7.96 -16.90
N ASN A 177 2.00 -8.98 -16.20
CA ASN A 177 1.09 -9.99 -15.66
C ASN A 177 0.41 -9.43 -14.42
N THR A 178 -0.89 -9.46 -14.41
CA THR A 178 -1.65 -9.23 -13.19
C THR A 178 -1.71 -10.54 -12.40
N TYR A 179 -1.70 -10.45 -11.09
CA TYR A 179 -2.22 -11.52 -10.26
C TYR A 179 -3.71 -11.65 -10.58
N GLU A 180 -4.01 -12.28 -11.71
CA GLU A 180 -5.39 -12.64 -12.00
C GLU A 180 -5.91 -13.42 -10.80
N ASN A 181 -6.92 -12.89 -10.25
CA ASN A 181 -7.81 -13.38 -9.24
C ASN A 181 -7.92 -14.91 -9.12
N ASN A 182 -6.84 -15.58 -8.80
CA ASN A 182 -6.91 -16.95 -8.30
C ASN A 182 -7.69 -17.04 -6.98
N LEU A 183 -8.06 -15.88 -6.41
CA LEU A 183 -8.89 -15.77 -5.20
C LEU A 183 -10.40 -15.75 -5.48
N ILE A 184 -10.83 -15.68 -6.74
CA ILE A 184 -12.26 -15.67 -7.14
C ILE A 184 -12.62 -16.87 -8.05
N LYS A 185 -11.78 -17.86 -8.17
CA LYS A 185 -12.21 -19.16 -8.67
C LYS A 185 -12.78 -19.97 -7.50
N LEU A 186 -14.00 -19.61 -7.12
CA LEU A 186 -14.91 -20.49 -6.42
C LEU A 186 -15.57 -21.42 -7.41
#